data_b04bef59e69ba38a1c6069344f3c5704
#
_entry.id   b04bef59e69ba38a1c6069344f3c5704
#
_cell.length_a   1.000
_cell.length_b   1.000
_cell.length_c   1.000
_cell.angle_alpha   90.00
_cell.angle_beta   90.00
_cell.angle_gamma   90.00
#
_symmetry.space_group_name_H-M   'P 1'
#
loop_
_entity.id
_entity.type
_entity.pdbx_description
1 polymer ?
#
loop_
_entity_poly.entity_id
_entity_poly.type
_entity_poly.pdbx_seq_one_letter_code
_entity_poly.pdbx_strand_id
1 'polypeptide(L)'
;MVVDLFSKKFAAHQVGAAIGCDPKQISDWCNAGRVIGQREPLGRGNSRQFSWFNIMEMALAERLMSIGMKSVSDAFFVAQKFSHIGDGPLPAGFVDDGLSSADKTPYRSPGLPFNWTDGTTYLVVWAGGDQIILSEKGTVDLTKFPPLYHRETGFIILNVTEIFVGVTHRLELGDYHDILANAYSSETV
;
A
#
# COMPACT_ATOMS: atom_id res chain seq x y z
N MET A 1 -15.36 2.48 -18.27
CA MET A 1 -15.18 3.79 -17.60
C MET A 1 -13.91 3.68 -16.79
N VAL A 2 -12.91 4.44 -17.15
CA VAL A 2 -11.60 4.41 -16.46
C VAL A 2 -11.81 5.02 -15.07
N VAL A 3 -11.44 4.30 -14.02
CA VAL A 3 -11.50 4.79 -12.63
C VAL A 3 -10.20 5.51 -12.34
N ASP A 4 -10.25 6.83 -12.18
CA ASP A 4 -9.13 7.57 -11.61
C ASP A 4 -9.05 7.29 -10.12
N LEU A 5 -8.13 6.40 -9.75
CA LEU A 5 -7.95 5.91 -8.39
C LEU A 5 -7.55 7.02 -7.42
N PHE A 6 -6.76 7.98 -7.89
CA PHE A 6 -6.17 9.02 -7.03
C PHE A 6 -7.12 10.18 -6.72
N SER A 7 -8.03 10.50 -7.64
CA SER A 7 -9.04 11.53 -7.40
C SER A 7 -10.21 11.04 -6.55
N LYS A 8 -10.44 9.73 -6.50
CA LYS A 8 -11.57 9.13 -5.80
C LYS A 8 -11.43 9.26 -4.28
N LYS A 9 -12.55 9.56 -3.61
CA LYS A 9 -12.65 9.63 -2.15
C LYS A 9 -13.65 8.59 -1.64
N PHE A 10 -13.37 8.06 -0.46
CA PHE A 10 -14.13 6.96 0.12
C PHE A 10 -14.58 7.30 1.55
N ALA A 11 -15.80 6.95 1.89
CA ALA A 11 -16.34 7.13 3.24
C ALA A 11 -15.79 6.04 4.19
N ALA A 12 -15.80 6.32 5.49
CA ALA A 12 -15.25 5.41 6.51
C ALA A 12 -15.87 4.00 6.48
N HIS A 13 -17.17 3.88 6.19
CA HIS A 13 -17.83 2.57 6.11
C HIS A 13 -17.34 1.75 4.89
N GLN A 14 -17.09 2.41 3.76
CA GLN A 14 -16.52 1.76 2.56
C GLN A 14 -15.09 1.26 2.83
N VAL A 15 -14.29 2.11 3.47
CA VAL A 15 -12.92 1.75 3.87
C VAL A 15 -12.97 0.58 4.85
N GLY A 16 -13.80 0.63 5.89
CA GLY A 16 -13.94 -0.45 6.87
C GLY A 16 -14.30 -1.79 6.22
N ALA A 17 -15.27 -1.79 5.30
CA ALA A 17 -15.64 -2.98 4.54
C ALA A 17 -14.48 -3.49 3.66
N ALA A 18 -13.73 -2.58 3.03
CA ALA A 18 -12.63 -2.93 2.13
C ALA A 18 -11.42 -3.55 2.85
N ILE A 19 -11.07 -3.04 4.03
CA ILE A 19 -9.90 -3.51 4.79
C ILE A 19 -10.25 -4.52 5.90
N GLY A 20 -11.54 -4.75 6.18
CA GLY A 20 -12.00 -5.68 7.20
C GLY A 20 -11.94 -5.10 8.63
N CYS A 21 -12.04 -3.77 8.77
CA CYS A 21 -12.00 -3.07 10.05
C CYS A 21 -13.34 -2.44 10.44
N ASP A 22 -13.59 -2.35 11.74
CA ASP A 22 -14.71 -1.58 12.27
C ASP A 22 -14.51 -0.08 11.97
N PRO A 23 -15.52 0.66 11.49
CA PRO A 23 -15.44 2.11 11.29
C PRO A 23 -15.02 2.89 12.55
N LYS A 24 -15.33 2.39 13.74
CA LYS A 24 -14.86 2.97 15.00
C LYS A 24 -13.34 2.86 15.13
N GLN A 25 -12.76 1.72 14.79
CA GLN A 25 -11.30 1.53 14.82
C GLN A 25 -10.59 2.49 13.86
N ILE A 26 -11.14 2.69 12.66
CA ILE A 26 -10.64 3.69 11.70
C ILE A 26 -10.68 5.09 12.32
N SER A 27 -11.81 5.44 12.96
CA SER A 27 -11.95 6.74 13.64
C SER A 27 -10.91 6.91 14.76
N ASP A 28 -10.66 5.86 15.53
CA ASP A 28 -9.67 5.87 16.62
C ASP A 28 -8.26 6.07 16.08
N TRP A 29 -7.89 5.44 14.97
CA TRP A 29 -6.61 5.65 14.31
C TRP A 29 -6.43 7.10 13.80
N CYS A 30 -7.49 7.66 13.20
CA CYS A 30 -7.47 9.05 12.74
C CYS A 30 -7.34 10.03 13.91
N ASN A 31 -8.13 9.83 14.97
CA ASN A 31 -8.09 10.69 16.16
C ASN A 31 -6.75 10.62 16.90
N ALA A 32 -6.10 9.46 16.88
CA ALA A 32 -4.74 9.28 17.39
C ALA A 32 -3.65 9.86 16.47
N GLY A 33 -4.03 10.45 15.32
CA GLY A 33 -3.10 11.04 14.36
C GLY A 33 -2.22 10.03 13.64
N ARG A 34 -2.67 8.78 13.51
CA ARG A 34 -1.90 7.70 12.87
C ARG A 34 -2.05 7.68 11.37
N VAL A 35 -3.20 8.12 10.85
CA VAL A 35 -3.49 8.20 9.41
C VAL A 35 -3.09 9.57 8.88
N ILE A 36 -2.22 9.61 7.88
CA ILE A 36 -1.69 10.87 7.31
C ILE A 36 -2.84 11.75 6.78
N GLY A 37 -2.81 13.03 7.15
CA GLY A 37 -3.80 14.02 6.71
C GLY A 37 -5.20 13.87 7.31
N GLN A 38 -5.42 12.93 8.25
CA GLN A 38 -6.73 12.66 8.85
C GLN A 38 -6.86 13.05 10.33
N ARG A 39 -5.90 13.81 10.86
CA ARG A 39 -5.85 14.18 12.29
C ARG A 39 -6.88 15.24 12.69
N GLU A 40 -7.22 16.12 11.76
CA GLU A 40 -8.11 17.25 12.08
C GLU A 40 -9.50 16.78 12.54
N PRO A 41 -10.02 17.35 13.65
CA PRO A 41 -11.36 17.03 14.11
C PRO A 41 -12.38 17.49 13.09
N LEU A 42 -13.36 16.63 12.83
CA LEU A 42 -14.47 16.98 11.94
C LEU A 42 -15.43 17.91 12.66
N GLY A 43 -15.83 19.01 12.00
CA GLY A 43 -16.97 19.82 12.43
C GLY A 43 -18.26 18.97 12.45
N ARG A 44 -19.25 19.42 13.23
CA ARG A 44 -20.56 18.74 13.34
C ARG A 44 -21.17 18.48 11.96
N GLY A 45 -21.54 17.23 11.67
CA GLY A 45 -22.18 16.84 10.40
C GLY A 45 -21.21 16.47 9.28
N ASN A 46 -19.92 16.63 9.43
CA ASN A 46 -18.94 16.24 8.42
C ASN A 46 -18.42 14.80 8.65
N SER A 47 -18.36 14.01 7.58
CA SER A 47 -17.74 12.68 7.58
C SER A 47 -16.34 12.74 6.95
N ARG A 48 -15.40 11.94 7.48
CA ARG A 48 -14.07 11.80 6.90
C ARG A 48 -14.16 11.18 5.52
N GLN A 49 -13.34 11.71 4.62
CA GLN A 49 -13.14 11.17 3.28
C GLN A 49 -11.69 10.73 3.14
N PHE A 50 -11.49 9.50 2.69
CA PHE A 50 -10.18 8.87 2.60
C PHE A 50 -9.72 8.79 1.14
N SER A 51 -8.48 9.15 0.89
CA SER A 51 -7.82 8.93 -0.40
C SER A 51 -7.43 7.45 -0.54
N TRP A 52 -7.05 7.07 -1.75
CA TRP A 52 -6.47 5.76 -2.01
C TRP A 52 -5.25 5.48 -1.10
N PHE A 53 -4.37 6.45 -0.95
CA PHE A 53 -3.18 6.35 -0.10
C PHE A 53 -3.55 6.02 1.35
N ASN A 54 -4.58 6.68 1.91
CA ASN A 54 -5.05 6.38 3.26
C ASN A 54 -5.63 4.96 3.39
N ILE A 55 -6.31 4.47 2.34
CA ILE A 55 -6.85 3.11 2.35
C ILE A 55 -5.72 2.09 2.39
N MET A 56 -4.72 2.23 1.53
CA MET A 56 -3.58 1.32 1.50
C MET A 56 -2.74 1.40 2.78
N GLU A 57 -2.56 2.61 3.34
CA GLU A 57 -1.93 2.81 4.64
C GLU A 57 -2.63 2.00 5.74
N MET A 58 -3.94 2.13 5.86
CA MET A 58 -4.72 1.41 6.86
C MET A 58 -4.80 -0.10 6.59
N ALA A 59 -4.91 -0.51 5.33
CA ALA A 59 -4.94 -1.92 4.95
C ALA A 59 -3.66 -2.65 5.32
N LEU A 60 -2.50 -2.03 5.05
CA LEU A 60 -1.21 -2.60 5.40
C LEU A 60 -0.96 -2.58 6.90
N ALA A 61 -1.29 -1.48 7.59
CA ALA A 61 -1.15 -1.40 9.04
C ALA A 61 -2.01 -2.47 9.74
N GLU A 62 -3.26 -2.67 9.30
CA GLU A 62 -4.13 -3.73 9.82
C GLU A 62 -3.50 -5.11 9.63
N ARG A 63 -3.00 -5.41 8.42
CA ARG A 63 -2.37 -6.69 8.13
C ARG A 63 -1.11 -6.92 8.95
N LEU A 64 -0.26 -5.93 9.10
CA LEU A 64 0.94 -6.03 9.96
C LEU A 64 0.57 -6.35 11.40
N MET A 65 -0.46 -5.71 11.93
CA MET A 65 -0.96 -5.99 13.29
C MET A 65 -1.58 -7.39 13.41
N SER A 66 -2.37 -7.80 12.44
CA SER A 66 -3.06 -9.11 12.46
C SER A 66 -2.10 -10.30 12.42
N ILE A 67 -0.92 -10.14 11.83
CA ILE A 67 0.11 -11.18 11.76
C ILE A 67 1.20 -11.07 12.83
N GLY A 68 1.04 -10.16 13.79
CA GLY A 68 1.84 -10.14 15.01
C GLY A 68 2.69 -8.91 15.28
N MET A 69 2.61 -7.86 14.47
CA MET A 69 3.24 -6.58 14.83
C MET A 69 2.50 -5.94 16.00
N LYS A 70 3.12 -5.94 17.19
CA LYS A 70 2.46 -5.51 18.42
C LYS A 70 2.27 -4.00 18.53
N SER A 71 3.18 -3.23 17.95
CA SER A 71 3.15 -1.78 18.00
C SER A 71 2.29 -1.22 16.85
N VAL A 72 1.17 -0.62 17.20
CA VAL A 72 0.29 0.05 16.22
C VAL A 72 1.03 1.20 15.54
N SER A 73 1.88 1.94 16.26
CA SER A 73 2.67 3.04 15.70
C SER A 73 3.67 2.55 14.67
N ASP A 74 4.36 1.43 14.94
CA ASP A 74 5.32 0.87 14.00
C ASP A 74 4.63 0.29 12.76
N ALA A 75 3.46 -0.34 12.94
CA ALA A 75 2.65 -0.82 11.82
C ALA A 75 2.26 0.33 10.87
N PHE A 76 1.79 1.44 11.43
CA PHE A 76 1.48 2.63 10.62
C PHE A 76 2.72 3.26 10.01
N PHE A 77 3.84 3.36 10.73
CA PHE A 77 5.09 3.91 10.21
C PHE A 77 5.58 3.15 8.97
N VAL A 78 5.55 1.82 9.01
CA VAL A 78 5.92 0.96 7.87
C VAL A 78 4.90 1.11 6.74
N ALA A 79 3.60 1.08 7.05
CA ALA A 79 2.54 1.21 6.05
C ALA A 79 2.58 2.57 5.33
N GLN A 80 2.96 3.64 6.03
CA GLN A 80 3.11 4.99 5.47
C GLN A 80 4.20 5.06 4.41
N LYS A 81 5.31 4.37 4.61
CA LYS A 81 6.38 4.31 3.60
C LYS A 81 5.88 3.72 2.30
N PHE A 82 5.13 2.62 2.36
CA PHE A 82 4.52 2.05 1.17
C PHE A 82 3.52 3.01 0.52
N SER A 83 2.64 3.58 1.33
CA SER A 83 1.46 4.27 0.83
C SER A 83 1.73 5.69 0.37
N HIS A 84 2.78 6.34 0.86
CA HIS A 84 3.07 7.75 0.58
C HIS A 84 4.45 8.00 -0.06
N ILE A 85 5.27 6.95 -0.23
CA ILE A 85 6.60 7.04 -0.85
C ILE A 85 6.67 6.01 -1.97
N GLY A 86 7.14 6.45 -3.14
CA GLY A 86 7.43 5.57 -4.27
C GLY A 86 8.80 4.90 -4.15
N ASP A 87 9.06 3.88 -4.97
CA ASP A 87 10.34 3.18 -5.07
C ASP A 87 10.83 3.14 -6.51
N GLY A 88 12.13 3.28 -6.67
CA GLY A 88 12.82 3.25 -7.94
C GLY A 88 12.95 4.64 -8.58
N PRO A 89 13.99 4.83 -9.41
CA PRO A 89 14.14 6.06 -10.17
C PRO A 89 13.15 6.05 -11.32
N LEU A 90 12.32 7.08 -11.44
CA LEU A 90 11.72 7.43 -12.73
C LEU A 90 12.85 8.01 -13.59
N PRO A 91 13.25 7.40 -14.70
CA PRO A 91 14.24 7.99 -15.59
C PRO A 91 13.74 9.37 -16.08
N ALA A 92 14.63 10.34 -16.14
CA ALA A 92 14.30 11.66 -16.67
C ALA A 92 13.71 11.52 -18.10
N GLY A 93 12.51 12.04 -18.32
CA GLY A 93 11.80 11.90 -19.59
C GLY A 93 11.09 10.56 -19.80
N PHE A 94 10.97 9.75 -18.75
CA PHE A 94 10.23 8.49 -18.81
C PHE A 94 8.74 8.77 -19.01
N VAL A 95 8.19 8.20 -20.07
CA VAL A 95 6.75 8.14 -20.29
C VAL A 95 6.34 6.73 -19.94
N ASP A 96 5.56 6.58 -18.88
CA ASP A 96 5.00 5.29 -18.55
C ASP A 96 3.81 5.01 -19.48
N ASP A 97 3.92 3.95 -20.26
CA ASP A 97 2.84 3.45 -21.12
C ASP A 97 1.96 2.43 -20.41
N GLY A 98 1.99 2.45 -19.07
CA GLY A 98 1.25 1.55 -18.20
C GLY A 98 2.17 0.56 -17.49
N LEU A 99 1.89 -0.75 -17.63
CA LEU A 99 2.65 -1.78 -16.94
C LEU A 99 3.99 -2.07 -17.61
N SER A 100 5.05 -2.24 -16.82
CA SER A 100 6.39 -2.52 -17.31
C SER A 100 6.48 -3.87 -18.04
N SER A 101 7.32 -3.91 -19.06
CA SER A 101 7.79 -5.13 -19.71
C SER A 101 9.15 -5.55 -19.11
N ALA A 102 9.64 -6.74 -19.49
CA ALA A 102 10.94 -7.26 -19.06
C ALA A 102 12.12 -6.34 -19.38
N ASP A 103 11.98 -5.46 -20.36
CA ASP A 103 13.03 -4.53 -20.79
C ASP A 103 13.04 -3.20 -20.00
N LYS A 104 12.06 -2.99 -19.13
CA LYS A 104 11.94 -1.76 -18.32
C LYS A 104 12.40 -1.99 -16.88
N THR A 105 12.99 -0.95 -16.30
CA THR A 105 13.32 -0.98 -14.87
C THR A 105 12.04 -0.87 -14.06
N PRO A 106 11.75 -1.83 -13.18
CA PRO A 106 10.58 -1.76 -12.33
C PRO A 106 10.63 -0.53 -11.41
N TYR A 107 9.52 0.16 -11.30
CA TYR A 107 9.34 1.22 -10.33
C TYR A 107 7.95 1.12 -9.67
N ARG A 108 7.76 1.82 -8.58
CA ARG A 108 6.53 1.79 -7.80
C ARG A 108 6.10 3.20 -7.41
N SER A 109 4.88 3.53 -7.76
CA SER A 109 4.24 4.75 -7.30
C SER A 109 3.65 4.58 -5.89
N PRO A 110 3.49 5.67 -5.12
CA PRO A 110 2.92 5.62 -3.79
C PRO A 110 1.57 4.89 -3.76
N GLY A 111 1.38 3.99 -2.81
CA GLY A 111 0.14 3.24 -2.62
C GLY A 111 -0.19 2.19 -3.69
N LEU A 112 0.72 1.94 -4.64
CA LEU A 112 0.55 0.92 -5.68
C LEU A 112 1.58 -0.20 -5.53
N PRO A 113 1.27 -1.43 -5.98
CA PRO A 113 2.28 -2.44 -6.31
C PRO A 113 3.25 -1.92 -7.38
N PHE A 114 4.37 -2.62 -7.62
CA PHE A 114 5.24 -2.30 -8.76
C PHE A 114 4.47 -2.35 -10.07
N ASN A 115 4.89 -1.54 -11.04
CA ASN A 115 4.35 -1.50 -12.40
C ASN A 115 4.74 -2.72 -13.25
N TRP A 116 4.64 -3.92 -12.68
CA TRP A 116 5.06 -5.18 -13.28
C TRP A 116 3.96 -6.23 -13.18
N THR A 117 3.36 -6.58 -14.31
CA THR A 117 2.18 -7.47 -14.38
C THR A 117 2.45 -8.89 -13.90
N ASP A 118 3.62 -9.43 -14.24
CA ASP A 118 3.95 -10.84 -13.98
C ASP A 118 4.63 -11.03 -12.63
N GLY A 119 4.79 -9.95 -11.86
CA GLY A 119 5.46 -9.97 -10.58
C GLY A 119 4.52 -9.77 -9.40
N THR A 120 5.02 -10.11 -8.24
CA THR A 120 4.34 -9.89 -6.96
C THR A 120 5.12 -8.91 -6.12
N THR A 121 4.47 -7.87 -5.63
CA THR A 121 5.05 -6.91 -4.70
C THR A 121 4.93 -7.43 -3.27
N TYR A 122 6.05 -7.50 -2.57
CA TYR A 122 6.11 -7.85 -1.16
C TYR A 122 6.63 -6.70 -0.31
N LEU A 123 6.07 -6.55 0.86
CA LEU A 123 6.62 -5.76 1.96
C LEU A 123 7.26 -6.73 2.96
N VAL A 124 8.55 -6.59 3.17
CA VAL A 124 9.34 -7.39 4.12
C VAL A 124 9.76 -6.50 5.27
N VAL A 125 9.43 -6.89 6.49
CA VAL A 125 9.73 -6.14 7.72
C VAL A 125 10.51 -7.01 8.68
N TRP A 126 11.55 -6.45 9.30
CA TRP A 126 12.37 -7.11 10.32
C TRP A 126 12.80 -6.11 11.40
N ALA A 127 13.43 -6.58 12.45
CA ALA A 127 13.82 -5.71 13.59
C ALA A 127 14.73 -4.52 13.21
N GLY A 128 15.47 -4.63 12.09
CA GLY A 128 16.38 -3.59 11.60
C GLY A 128 15.79 -2.67 10.53
N GLY A 129 14.57 -2.91 10.05
CA GLY A 129 13.96 -2.08 9.01
C GLY A 129 12.84 -2.75 8.22
N ASP A 130 12.57 -2.19 7.07
CA ASP A 130 11.59 -2.66 6.13
C ASP A 130 12.09 -2.45 4.69
N GLN A 131 11.63 -3.27 3.77
CA GLN A 131 11.92 -3.14 2.35
C GLN A 131 10.71 -3.59 1.52
N ILE A 132 10.45 -2.87 0.44
CA ILE A 132 9.47 -3.26 -0.56
C ILE A 132 10.24 -3.89 -1.72
N ILE A 133 9.82 -5.07 -2.13
CA ILE A 133 10.50 -5.82 -3.18
C ILE A 133 9.53 -6.29 -4.26
N LEU A 134 10.02 -6.35 -5.48
CA LEU A 134 9.37 -7.05 -6.58
C LEU A 134 9.93 -8.48 -6.66
N SER A 135 9.07 -9.46 -6.79
CA SER A 135 9.43 -10.84 -7.06
C SER A 135 8.74 -11.34 -8.33
N GLU A 136 9.50 -11.63 -9.35
CA GLU A 136 9.00 -12.21 -10.61
C GLU A 136 8.51 -13.65 -10.45
N LYS A 137 9.00 -14.36 -9.43
CA LYS A 137 8.68 -15.79 -9.20
C LYS A 137 7.67 -16.01 -8.08
N GLY A 138 7.12 -14.94 -7.51
CA GLY A 138 6.21 -15.06 -6.37
C GLY A 138 6.87 -15.57 -5.07
N THR A 139 8.20 -15.52 -4.97
CA THR A 139 8.97 -15.97 -3.80
C THR A 139 9.89 -14.88 -3.29
N VAL A 140 10.10 -14.84 -1.97
CA VAL A 140 11.01 -13.90 -1.31
C VAL A 140 12.30 -14.63 -0.95
N ASP A 141 13.42 -14.17 -1.50
CA ASP A 141 14.75 -14.70 -1.18
C ASP A 141 15.31 -13.98 0.05
N LEU A 142 15.14 -14.58 1.22
CA LEU A 142 15.59 -14.02 2.49
C LEU A 142 17.10 -13.89 2.62
N THR A 143 17.89 -14.56 1.76
CA THR A 143 19.36 -14.46 1.81
C THR A 143 19.87 -13.11 1.32
N LYS A 144 19.04 -12.35 0.60
CA LYS A 144 19.36 -11.00 0.11
C LYS A 144 19.22 -9.90 1.16
N PHE A 145 18.63 -10.22 2.31
CA PHE A 145 18.50 -9.26 3.41
C PHE A 145 19.77 -9.25 4.28
N PRO A 146 20.07 -8.10 4.92
CA PRO A 146 21.28 -8.03 5.75
C PRO A 146 21.33 -9.17 6.76
N PRO A 147 22.48 -9.81 6.95
CA PRO A 147 22.63 -10.87 7.93
C PRO A 147 22.28 -10.31 9.32
N LEU A 148 21.34 -10.94 9.94
CA LEU A 148 20.83 -10.53 11.25
C LEU A 148 21.80 -11.04 12.31
N TYR A 149 22.71 -10.19 12.74
CA TYR A 149 23.69 -10.50 13.80
C TYR A 149 23.04 -10.64 15.20
N HIS A 150 21.74 -10.45 15.32
CA HIS A 150 21.01 -10.51 16.58
C HIS A 150 20.06 -11.69 16.63
N ARG A 151 20.06 -12.36 17.79
CA ARG A 151 19.40 -13.66 18.05
C ARG A 151 17.86 -13.68 18.00
N GLU A 152 17.22 -12.56 17.68
CA GLU A 152 15.75 -12.40 17.78
C GLU A 152 15.13 -11.90 16.48
N THR A 153 15.47 -12.50 15.36
CA THR A 153 15.03 -11.95 14.10
C THR A 153 14.03 -12.84 13.40
N GLY A 154 12.80 -12.43 13.49
CA GLY A 154 11.73 -12.84 12.61
C GLY A 154 11.56 -11.86 11.45
N PHE A 155 11.05 -12.36 10.34
CA PHE A 155 10.54 -11.55 9.24
C PHE A 155 9.02 -11.59 9.24
N ILE A 156 8.41 -10.44 8.93
CA ILE A 156 7.04 -10.32 8.51
C ILE A 156 7.07 -10.09 7.00
N ILE A 157 6.39 -10.94 6.23
CA ILE A 157 6.32 -10.83 4.78
C ILE A 157 4.87 -10.69 4.39
N LEU A 158 4.51 -9.55 3.79
CA LEU A 158 3.19 -9.29 3.26
C LEU A 158 3.21 -9.36 1.74
N ASN A 159 2.28 -10.10 1.16
CA ASN A 159 1.96 -9.99 -0.26
C ASN A 159 1.08 -8.75 -0.49
N VAL A 160 1.71 -7.66 -0.89
CA VAL A 160 1.02 -6.37 -1.11
C VAL A 160 0.14 -6.42 -2.34
N THR A 161 0.53 -7.16 -3.38
CA THR A 161 -0.31 -7.35 -4.57
C THR A 161 -1.66 -7.97 -4.20
N GLU A 162 -1.68 -9.00 -3.36
CA GLU A 162 -2.93 -9.62 -2.88
C GLU A 162 -3.77 -8.67 -2.02
N ILE A 163 -3.13 -7.85 -1.19
CA ILE A 163 -3.84 -6.83 -0.41
C ILE A 163 -4.49 -5.80 -1.33
N PHE A 164 -3.75 -5.32 -2.33
CA PHE A 164 -4.24 -4.39 -3.34
C PHE A 164 -5.45 -4.98 -4.09
N VAL A 165 -5.33 -6.19 -4.61
CA VAL A 165 -6.41 -6.92 -5.30
C VAL A 165 -7.63 -7.07 -4.39
N GLY A 166 -7.43 -7.47 -3.14
CA GLY A 166 -8.54 -7.62 -2.19
C GLY A 166 -9.25 -6.31 -1.87
N VAL A 167 -8.52 -5.21 -1.74
CA VAL A 167 -9.09 -3.88 -1.48
C VAL A 167 -9.83 -3.36 -2.71
N THR A 168 -9.25 -3.43 -3.91
CA THR A 168 -9.91 -2.97 -5.16
C THR A 168 -11.16 -3.75 -5.46
N HIS A 169 -11.16 -5.07 -5.24
CA HIS A 169 -12.33 -5.92 -5.40
C HIS A 169 -13.47 -5.55 -4.44
N ARG A 170 -13.18 -5.37 -3.14
CA ARG A 170 -14.21 -5.01 -2.14
C ARG A 170 -14.74 -3.59 -2.31
N LEU A 171 -13.99 -2.71 -2.94
CA LEU A 171 -14.42 -1.36 -3.32
C LEU A 171 -15.12 -1.33 -4.69
N GLU A 172 -15.28 -2.48 -5.36
CA GLU A 172 -15.92 -2.61 -6.67
C GLU A 172 -15.32 -1.68 -7.72
N LEU A 173 -13.98 -1.58 -7.74
CA LEU A 173 -13.27 -0.66 -8.63
C LEU A 173 -13.03 -1.24 -10.03
N GLY A 174 -13.24 -2.53 -10.22
CA GLY A 174 -13.04 -3.24 -11.50
C GLY A 174 -11.88 -4.24 -11.45
N ASP A 175 -11.37 -4.62 -12.63
CA ASP A 175 -10.24 -5.53 -12.75
C ASP A 175 -8.94 -4.88 -12.28
N TYR A 176 -8.14 -5.63 -11.54
CA TYR A 176 -6.93 -5.13 -10.91
C TYR A 176 -5.86 -4.71 -11.94
N HIS A 177 -5.74 -5.45 -13.05
CA HIS A 177 -4.77 -5.13 -14.11
C HIS A 177 -5.13 -3.80 -14.78
N ASP A 178 -6.42 -3.59 -15.08
CA ASP A 178 -6.92 -2.35 -15.67
C ASP A 178 -6.71 -1.16 -14.71
N ILE A 179 -6.99 -1.38 -13.41
CA ILE A 179 -6.79 -0.35 -12.39
C ILE A 179 -5.33 0.04 -12.30
N LEU A 180 -4.42 -0.95 -12.24
CA LEU A 180 -2.99 -0.71 -12.12
C LEU A 180 -2.43 -0.03 -13.37
N ALA A 181 -2.79 -0.52 -14.57
CA ALA A 181 -2.39 0.09 -15.84
C ALA A 181 -2.84 1.55 -15.95
N ASN A 182 -4.10 1.82 -15.61
CA ASN A 182 -4.64 3.18 -15.63
C ASN A 182 -3.96 4.11 -14.61
N ALA A 183 -3.69 3.61 -13.41
CA ALA A 183 -3.04 4.39 -12.37
C ALA A 183 -1.62 4.80 -12.78
N TYR A 184 -0.87 3.90 -13.41
CA TYR A 184 0.47 4.20 -13.94
C TYR A 184 0.46 5.09 -15.19
N SER A 185 -0.56 4.95 -16.06
CA SER A 185 -0.69 5.80 -17.26
C SER A 185 -1.12 7.23 -16.94
N SER A 186 -1.84 7.45 -15.84
CA SER A 186 -2.36 8.77 -15.45
C SER A 186 -1.34 9.66 -14.73
N GLU A 187 -0.22 9.12 -14.26
CA GLU A 187 0.85 9.90 -13.62
C GLU A 187 1.70 10.71 -14.64
N THR A 188 1.41 10.61 -15.92
CA THR A 188 2.17 11.23 -17.00
C THR A 188 1.70 12.65 -17.39
N VAL A 189 0.86 13.30 -16.53
CA VAL A 189 0.36 14.67 -16.82
C VAL A 189 0.92 15.67 -15.82
#